data_ca1334fda1aa6d15d06dca764d642e4a
#
_entry.id   ca1334fda1aa6d15d06dca764d642e4a
#
_cell.length_a   1.000
_cell.length_b   1.000
_cell.length_c   1.000
_cell.angle_alpha   90.00
_cell.angle_beta   90.00
_cell.angle_gamma   90.00
#
_symmetry.space_group_name_H-M   'P 1'
#
loop_
_entity.id
_entity.type
_entity.pdbx_description
1 polymer ?
#
loop_
_entity_poly.entity_id
_entity_poly.type
_entity_poly.pdbx_seq_one_letter_code
_entity_poly.pdbx_strand_id
1 'polypeptide(L)'
;MLHALYLLGIAAFAASGVLAAHRARMDPFGGMVLAFAAAISGGTLRDLILDRHPLYWTHDWVLLVLIAFVAVLTMVYLRRRELPHRALMVVDAVGLAVVTVIGARAAIDAQVTPVAVLILAVLTGVTGEVIRDVLCGEFPPLLLREEVYATAALAGAAAYLGLHWAGVPATANTAVSAGLVFTLRMAAVFRDLHLPRLRRVPG
;
A
#
# COMPACT_ATOMS: atom_id res chain seq x y z
N MET A 1 -14.69 12.83 -1.85
CA MET A 1 -13.51 12.74 -0.97
C MET A 1 -12.89 11.34 -0.95
N LEU A 2 -13.64 10.28 -0.63
CA LEU A 2 -13.12 8.90 -0.59
C LEU A 2 -12.56 8.42 -1.94
N HIS A 3 -13.23 8.73 -3.05
CA HIS A 3 -12.72 8.38 -4.39
C HIS A 3 -11.38 9.08 -4.71
N ALA A 4 -11.23 10.35 -4.32
CA ALA A 4 -9.97 11.07 -4.52
C ALA A 4 -8.83 10.48 -3.67
N LEU A 5 -9.10 10.08 -2.42
CA LEU A 5 -8.12 9.38 -1.59
C LEU A 5 -7.72 8.04 -2.21
N TYR A 6 -8.70 7.30 -2.73
CA TYR A 6 -8.44 6.05 -3.43
C TYR A 6 -7.50 6.25 -4.63
N LEU A 7 -7.79 7.21 -5.50
CA LEU A 7 -6.92 7.54 -6.64
C LEU A 7 -5.52 7.98 -6.19
N LEU A 8 -5.42 8.70 -5.08
CA LEU A 8 -4.13 9.08 -4.48
C LEU A 8 -3.31 7.86 -4.04
N GLY A 9 -3.93 6.89 -3.37
CA GLY A 9 -3.26 5.64 -2.95
C GLY A 9 -2.75 4.84 -4.14
N ILE A 10 -3.58 4.70 -5.17
CA ILE A 10 -3.22 4.03 -6.43
C ILE A 10 -2.06 4.76 -7.14
N ALA A 11 -2.13 6.09 -7.25
CA ALA A 11 -1.07 6.90 -7.84
C ALA A 11 0.25 6.77 -7.06
N ALA A 12 0.18 6.75 -5.73
CA ALA A 12 1.34 6.54 -4.87
C ALA A 12 1.99 5.17 -5.13
N PHE A 13 1.22 4.08 -5.16
CA PHE A 13 1.76 2.76 -5.46
C PHE A 13 2.27 2.64 -6.90
N ALA A 14 1.62 3.26 -7.88
CA ALA A 14 2.13 3.30 -9.25
C ALA A 14 3.50 4.01 -9.33
N ALA A 15 3.65 5.15 -8.68
CA ALA A 15 4.92 5.86 -8.58
C ALA A 15 5.98 5.04 -7.84
N SER A 16 5.61 4.40 -6.73
CA SER A 16 6.46 3.48 -5.95
C SER A 16 6.99 2.34 -6.83
N GLY A 17 6.13 1.73 -7.67
CA GLY A 17 6.52 0.69 -8.62
C GLY A 17 7.59 1.15 -9.60
N VAL A 18 7.42 2.34 -10.21
CA VAL A 18 8.43 2.90 -11.12
C VAL A 18 9.74 3.23 -10.41
N LEU A 19 9.67 3.76 -9.18
CA LEU A 19 10.85 4.05 -8.38
C LEU A 19 11.66 2.79 -8.05
N ALA A 20 10.98 1.70 -7.74
CA ALA A 20 11.62 0.40 -7.51
C ALA A 20 12.23 -0.16 -8.80
N ALA A 21 11.49 -0.12 -9.92
CA ALA A 21 12.00 -0.53 -11.23
C ALA A 21 13.27 0.24 -11.65
N HIS A 22 13.28 1.55 -11.39
CA HIS A 22 14.45 2.39 -11.67
C HIS A 22 15.67 1.97 -10.85
N ARG A 23 15.50 1.64 -9.58
CA ARG A 23 16.59 1.10 -8.72
C ARG A 23 17.08 -0.25 -9.20
N ALA A 24 16.16 -1.13 -9.60
CA ALA A 24 16.46 -2.44 -10.16
C ALA A 24 17.02 -2.36 -11.60
N ARG A 25 17.22 -1.15 -12.15
CA ARG A 25 17.72 -0.88 -13.52
C ARG A 25 16.89 -1.54 -14.61
N MET A 26 15.60 -1.63 -14.41
CA MET A 26 14.66 -2.14 -15.40
C MET A 26 14.45 -1.12 -16.53
N ASP A 27 14.02 -1.61 -17.68
CA ASP A 27 13.64 -0.78 -18.83
C ASP A 27 12.27 -0.07 -18.58
N PRO A 28 11.85 0.85 -19.45
CA PRO A 28 10.57 1.53 -19.32
C PRO A 28 9.36 0.59 -19.31
N PHE A 29 9.43 -0.55 -20.00
CA PHE A 29 8.36 -1.53 -20.00
C PHE A 29 8.27 -2.23 -18.62
N GLY A 30 9.39 -2.65 -18.06
CA GLY A 30 9.47 -3.20 -16.70
C GLY A 30 8.95 -2.19 -15.66
N GLY A 31 9.30 -0.91 -15.81
CA GLY A 31 8.76 0.16 -14.97
C GLY A 31 7.24 0.29 -15.05
N MET A 32 6.65 0.15 -16.26
CA MET A 32 5.20 0.15 -16.44
C MET A 32 4.55 -1.07 -15.79
N VAL A 33 5.11 -2.26 -15.99
CA VAL A 33 4.62 -3.50 -15.38
C VAL A 33 4.64 -3.40 -13.85
N LEU A 34 5.72 -2.88 -13.26
CA LEU A 34 5.80 -2.71 -11.81
C LEU A 34 4.81 -1.67 -11.28
N ALA A 35 4.58 -0.58 -12.02
CA ALA A 35 3.58 0.41 -11.64
C ALA A 35 2.18 -0.22 -11.54
N PHE A 36 1.79 -0.98 -12.55
CA PHE A 36 0.51 -1.69 -12.54
C PHE A 36 0.48 -2.76 -11.45
N ALA A 37 1.49 -3.61 -11.35
CA ALA A 37 1.55 -4.68 -10.36
C ALA A 37 1.43 -4.13 -8.93
N ALA A 38 2.19 -3.11 -8.58
CA ALA A 38 2.13 -2.50 -7.26
C ALA A 38 0.76 -1.84 -6.97
N ALA A 39 0.18 -1.15 -7.97
CA ALA A 39 -1.04 -0.38 -7.78
C ALA A 39 -2.30 -1.23 -7.65
N ILE A 40 -2.40 -2.36 -8.41
CA ILE A 40 -3.65 -3.11 -8.49
C ILE A 40 -3.66 -4.40 -7.66
N SER A 41 -2.52 -4.94 -7.27
CA SER A 41 -2.42 -6.28 -6.67
C SER A 41 -3.15 -6.42 -5.34
N GLY A 42 -2.99 -5.44 -4.43
CA GLY A 42 -3.63 -5.49 -3.11
C GLY A 42 -5.16 -5.51 -3.19
N GLY A 43 -5.72 -4.63 -4.03
CA GLY A 43 -7.16 -4.60 -4.27
C GLY A 43 -7.66 -5.84 -5.01
N THR A 44 -6.88 -6.37 -5.95
CA THR A 44 -7.19 -7.62 -6.66
C THR A 44 -7.25 -8.80 -5.70
N LEU A 45 -6.23 -8.96 -4.85
CA LEU A 45 -6.21 -10.03 -3.86
C LEU A 45 -7.40 -9.95 -2.90
N ARG A 46 -7.70 -8.72 -2.40
CA ARG A 46 -8.88 -8.48 -1.57
C ARG A 46 -10.17 -8.90 -2.27
N ASP A 47 -10.38 -8.46 -3.50
CA ASP A 47 -11.61 -8.72 -4.24
C ASP A 47 -11.76 -10.21 -4.56
N LEU A 48 -10.66 -10.91 -4.85
CA LEU A 48 -10.66 -12.37 -5.02
C LEU A 48 -11.05 -13.11 -3.72
N ILE A 49 -10.51 -12.70 -2.57
CA ILE A 49 -10.84 -13.33 -1.28
C ILE A 49 -12.29 -13.05 -0.89
N LEU A 50 -12.81 -11.86 -1.22
CA LEU A 50 -14.19 -11.46 -0.94
C LEU A 50 -15.20 -11.93 -2.00
N ASP A 51 -14.74 -12.69 -3.01
CA ASP A 51 -15.56 -13.13 -4.16
C ASP A 51 -16.30 -11.96 -4.85
N ARG A 52 -15.62 -10.82 -4.96
CA ARG A 52 -16.15 -9.61 -5.62
C ARG A 52 -15.79 -9.59 -7.09
N HIS A 53 -16.78 -9.77 -7.94
CA HIS A 53 -16.64 -9.72 -9.38
C HIS A 53 -17.61 -8.71 -10.00
N PRO A 54 -17.22 -8.00 -11.09
CA PRO A 54 -15.87 -7.93 -11.68
C PRO A 54 -14.86 -7.27 -10.74
N LEU A 55 -13.56 -7.57 -10.93
CA LEU A 55 -12.49 -6.93 -10.17
C LEU A 55 -12.55 -5.41 -10.37
N TYR A 56 -12.33 -4.65 -9.31
CA TYR A 56 -12.54 -3.20 -9.25
C TYR A 56 -11.88 -2.40 -10.39
N TRP A 57 -10.74 -2.83 -10.89
CA TRP A 57 -9.98 -2.12 -11.93
C TRP A 57 -10.36 -2.51 -13.36
N THR A 58 -11.02 -3.66 -13.56
CA THR A 58 -11.28 -4.18 -14.93
C THR A 58 -12.28 -3.33 -15.72
N HIS A 59 -13.15 -2.59 -15.04
CA HIS A 59 -14.13 -1.71 -15.66
C HIS A 59 -13.84 -0.22 -15.43
N ASP A 60 -12.78 0.09 -14.69
CA ASP A 60 -12.36 1.47 -14.39
C ASP A 60 -11.19 1.90 -15.28
N TRP A 61 -11.52 2.30 -16.52
CA TRP A 61 -10.51 2.79 -17.47
C TRP A 61 -9.79 4.06 -16.95
N VAL A 62 -10.45 4.88 -16.13
CA VAL A 62 -9.85 6.10 -15.54
C VAL A 62 -8.69 5.71 -14.63
N LEU A 63 -8.88 4.67 -13.83
CA LEU A 63 -7.84 4.13 -12.95
C LEU A 63 -6.64 3.60 -13.75
N LEU A 64 -6.90 2.84 -14.83
CA LEU A 64 -5.83 2.30 -15.68
C LEU A 64 -5.03 3.42 -16.35
N VAL A 65 -5.72 4.45 -16.86
CA VAL A 65 -5.09 5.64 -17.45
C VAL A 65 -4.31 6.42 -16.39
N LEU A 66 -4.83 6.57 -15.17
CA LEU A 66 -4.13 7.22 -14.08
C LEU A 66 -2.81 6.50 -13.75
N ILE A 67 -2.83 5.17 -13.63
CA ILE A 67 -1.61 4.39 -13.37
C ILE A 67 -0.58 4.61 -14.47
N ALA A 68 -1.00 4.49 -15.74
CA ALA A 68 -0.12 4.69 -16.88
C ALA A 68 0.45 6.12 -16.92
N PHE A 69 -0.39 7.12 -16.68
CA PHE A 69 0.02 8.53 -16.65
C PHE A 69 1.04 8.81 -15.53
N VAL A 70 0.77 8.33 -14.30
CA VAL A 70 1.68 8.49 -13.17
C VAL A 70 3.00 7.76 -13.44
N ALA A 71 2.94 6.55 -14.02
CA ALA A 71 4.13 5.79 -14.37
C ALA A 71 5.01 6.57 -15.36
N VAL A 72 4.43 7.06 -16.47
CA VAL A 72 5.15 7.85 -17.47
C VAL A 72 5.72 9.13 -16.87
N LEU A 73 4.92 9.86 -16.08
CA LEU A 73 5.36 11.09 -15.42
C LEU A 73 6.56 10.84 -14.50
N THR A 74 6.49 9.77 -13.70
CA THR A 74 7.58 9.38 -12.79
C THR A 74 8.84 8.99 -13.57
N MET A 75 8.72 8.23 -14.65
CA MET A 75 9.86 7.87 -15.52
C MET A 75 10.51 9.11 -16.15
N VAL A 76 9.70 10.05 -16.66
CA VAL A 76 10.19 11.30 -17.25
C VAL A 76 10.92 12.15 -16.20
N TYR A 77 10.38 12.21 -14.98
CA TYR A 77 11.02 12.92 -13.88
C TYR A 77 12.38 12.31 -13.54
N LEU A 78 12.46 10.98 -13.43
CA LEU A 78 13.68 10.23 -13.09
C LEU A 78 14.78 10.34 -14.17
N ARG A 79 14.42 10.63 -15.44
CA ARG A 79 15.43 10.93 -16.47
C ARG A 79 16.21 12.21 -16.22
N ARG A 80 15.66 13.13 -15.44
CA ARG A 80 16.24 14.46 -15.20
C ARG A 80 16.75 14.65 -13.78
N ARG A 81 16.28 13.87 -12.83
CA ARG A 81 16.63 14.00 -11.41
C ARG A 81 16.68 12.65 -10.72
N GLU A 82 17.72 12.44 -9.94
CA GLU A 82 17.76 11.34 -8.98
C GLU A 82 16.90 11.69 -7.76
N LEU A 83 16.02 10.77 -7.37
CA LEU A 83 15.23 10.94 -6.16
C LEU A 83 16.00 10.39 -4.94
N PRO A 84 15.96 11.11 -3.80
CA PRO A 84 16.56 10.62 -2.58
C PRO A 84 15.94 9.26 -2.20
N HIS A 85 16.75 8.42 -1.55
CA HIS A 85 16.32 7.07 -1.12
C HIS A 85 15.00 7.09 -0.33
N ARG A 86 14.80 8.12 0.49
CA ARG A 86 13.60 8.33 1.30
C ARG A 86 12.34 8.62 0.49
N ALA A 87 12.45 9.07 -0.75
CA ALA A 87 11.27 9.39 -1.57
C ALA A 87 10.37 8.17 -1.81
N LEU A 88 10.98 7.00 -2.10
CA LEU A 88 10.23 5.76 -2.24
C LEU A 88 9.45 5.45 -0.96
N MET A 89 10.10 5.54 0.20
CA MET A 89 9.47 5.21 1.49
C MET A 89 8.29 6.14 1.82
N VAL A 90 8.40 7.44 1.48
CA VAL A 90 7.32 8.40 1.71
C VAL A 90 6.14 8.14 0.80
N VAL A 91 6.40 7.92 -0.50
CA VAL A 91 5.35 7.62 -1.48
C VAL A 91 4.64 6.31 -1.12
N ASP A 92 5.40 5.31 -0.74
CA ASP A 92 4.90 4.02 -0.30
C ASP A 92 4.05 4.13 0.98
N ALA A 93 4.46 4.94 1.95
CA ALA A 93 3.68 5.19 3.17
C ALA A 93 2.32 5.84 2.89
N VAL A 94 2.23 6.72 1.89
CA VAL A 94 0.94 7.29 1.44
C VAL A 94 0.06 6.19 0.85
N GLY A 95 0.63 5.36 -0.04
CA GLY A 95 -0.07 4.21 -0.61
C GLY A 95 -0.61 3.27 0.46
N LEU A 96 0.27 2.83 1.38
CA LEU A 96 -0.09 1.96 2.49
C LEU A 96 -1.24 2.54 3.32
N ALA A 97 -1.12 3.80 3.74
CA ALA A 97 -2.10 4.45 4.61
C ALA A 97 -3.50 4.46 4.00
N VAL A 98 -3.59 4.85 2.73
CA VAL A 98 -4.86 4.95 2.03
C VAL A 98 -5.43 3.57 1.72
N VAL A 99 -4.62 2.68 1.14
CA VAL A 99 -5.11 1.38 0.64
C VAL A 99 -5.48 0.43 1.79
N THR A 100 -4.77 0.50 2.94
CA THR A 100 -5.15 -0.25 4.15
C THR A 100 -6.56 0.12 4.63
N VAL A 101 -6.86 1.42 4.73
CA VAL A 101 -8.17 1.89 5.19
C VAL A 101 -9.28 1.54 4.20
N ILE A 102 -8.99 1.60 2.89
CA ILE A 102 -9.92 1.15 1.85
C ILE A 102 -10.17 -0.36 1.96
N GLY A 103 -9.13 -1.14 2.24
CA GLY A 103 -9.24 -2.58 2.50
C GLY A 103 -10.12 -2.89 3.70
N ALA A 104 -9.93 -2.18 4.82
CA ALA A 104 -10.75 -2.31 6.02
C ALA A 104 -12.22 -2.01 5.74
N ARG A 105 -12.48 -0.89 5.04
CA ARG A 105 -13.84 -0.51 4.66
C ARG A 105 -14.50 -1.56 3.77
N ALA A 106 -13.81 -2.00 2.73
CA ALA A 106 -14.34 -3.00 1.81
C ALA A 106 -14.67 -4.32 2.52
N ALA A 107 -13.87 -4.73 3.50
CA ALA A 107 -14.12 -5.90 4.32
C ALA A 107 -15.33 -5.72 5.25
N ILE A 108 -15.49 -4.54 5.87
CA ILE A 108 -16.67 -4.21 6.68
C ILE A 108 -17.94 -4.23 5.81
N ASP A 109 -17.88 -3.60 4.63
CA ASP A 109 -19.02 -3.58 3.68
C ASP A 109 -19.40 -5.00 3.20
N ALA A 110 -18.44 -5.94 3.21
CA ALA A 110 -18.66 -7.36 2.94
C ALA A 110 -19.16 -8.16 4.15
N GLN A 111 -19.35 -7.51 5.31
CA GLN A 111 -19.86 -8.11 6.53
C GLN A 111 -19.06 -9.34 7.02
N VAL A 112 -17.77 -9.40 6.74
CA VAL A 112 -16.89 -10.45 7.25
C VAL A 112 -16.56 -10.23 8.74
N THR A 113 -16.03 -11.26 9.39
CA THR A 113 -15.69 -11.18 10.82
C THR A 113 -14.65 -10.09 11.13
N PRO A 114 -14.65 -9.49 12.33
CA PRO A 114 -13.69 -8.44 12.70
C PRO A 114 -12.22 -8.83 12.48
N VAL A 115 -11.88 -10.07 12.75
CA VAL A 115 -10.51 -10.59 12.50
C VAL A 115 -10.19 -10.62 11.01
N ALA A 116 -11.16 -11.04 10.18
CA ALA A 116 -11.00 -11.03 8.72
C ALA A 116 -10.87 -9.59 8.18
N VAL A 117 -11.57 -8.59 8.76
CA VAL A 117 -11.40 -7.18 8.42
C VAL A 117 -9.94 -6.75 8.63
N LEU A 118 -9.34 -7.06 9.78
CA LEU A 118 -7.96 -6.72 10.08
C LEU A 118 -6.99 -7.38 9.09
N ILE A 119 -7.15 -8.67 8.84
CA ILE A 119 -6.30 -9.43 7.91
C ILE A 119 -6.42 -8.85 6.50
N LEU A 120 -7.62 -8.65 5.99
CA LEU A 120 -7.85 -8.13 4.63
C LEU A 120 -7.36 -6.71 4.45
N ALA A 121 -7.50 -5.87 5.46
CA ALA A 121 -6.96 -4.52 5.44
C ALA A 121 -5.43 -4.52 5.31
N VAL A 122 -4.75 -5.31 6.13
CA VAL A 122 -3.28 -5.46 6.08
C VAL A 122 -2.87 -6.05 4.74
N LEU A 123 -3.47 -7.16 4.31
CA LEU A 123 -3.18 -7.78 3.01
C LEU A 123 -3.35 -6.79 1.86
N THR A 124 -4.44 -6.03 1.85
CA THR A 124 -4.69 -5.03 0.80
C THR A 124 -3.59 -3.97 0.77
N GLY A 125 -3.14 -3.51 1.92
CA GLY A 125 -2.11 -2.48 2.04
C GLY A 125 -0.71 -2.98 1.65
N VAL A 126 -0.32 -4.19 2.09
CA VAL A 126 1.07 -4.66 1.95
C VAL A 126 1.34 -5.41 0.65
N THR A 127 0.33 -6.00 0.01
CA THR A 127 0.51 -6.87 -1.17
C THR A 127 1.19 -6.14 -2.33
N GLY A 128 0.88 -4.85 -2.52
CA GLY A 128 1.48 -4.04 -3.59
C GLY A 128 3.00 -3.94 -3.45
N GLU A 129 3.49 -3.71 -2.24
CA GLU A 129 4.93 -3.67 -1.95
C GLU A 129 5.56 -5.05 -2.12
N VAL A 130 4.95 -6.07 -1.53
CA VAL A 130 5.49 -7.45 -1.62
C VAL A 130 5.64 -7.88 -3.07
N ILE A 131 4.63 -7.70 -3.90
CA ILE A 131 4.70 -8.06 -5.32
C ILE A 131 5.75 -7.23 -6.06
N ARG A 132 5.82 -5.92 -5.80
CA ARG A 132 6.85 -5.03 -6.35
C ARG A 132 8.26 -5.54 -6.04
N ASP A 133 8.54 -5.83 -4.77
CA ASP A 133 9.87 -6.22 -4.34
C ASP A 133 10.26 -7.60 -4.88
N VAL A 134 9.34 -8.57 -4.85
CA VAL A 134 9.56 -9.88 -5.46
C VAL A 134 9.85 -9.77 -6.96
N LEU A 135 9.14 -8.93 -7.70
CA LEU A 135 9.41 -8.71 -9.13
C LEU A 135 10.74 -7.98 -9.37
N CYS A 136 11.23 -7.20 -8.40
CA CYS A 136 12.57 -6.62 -8.43
C CYS A 136 13.67 -7.62 -8.07
N GLY A 137 13.33 -8.85 -7.66
CA GLY A 137 14.29 -9.84 -7.17
C GLY A 137 14.81 -9.50 -5.77
N GLU A 138 14.15 -8.60 -5.07
CA GLU A 138 14.48 -8.21 -3.70
C GLU A 138 13.61 -8.98 -2.70
N PHE A 139 14.18 -9.25 -1.54
CA PHE A 139 13.40 -9.84 -0.46
C PHE A 139 12.56 -8.72 0.19
N PRO A 140 11.23 -8.84 0.28
CA PRO A 140 10.40 -7.78 0.84
C PRO A 140 10.86 -7.38 2.25
N PRO A 141 11.19 -6.11 2.51
CA PRO A 141 11.63 -5.63 3.84
C PRO A 141 10.63 -5.94 4.95
N LEU A 142 9.35 -5.97 4.60
CA LEU A 142 8.24 -6.40 5.45
C LEU A 142 8.51 -7.74 6.16
N LEU A 143 9.20 -8.68 5.49
CA LEU A 143 9.48 -10.03 6.01
C LEU A 143 10.83 -10.12 6.71
N LEU A 144 11.73 -9.16 6.50
CA LEU A 144 13.12 -9.35 6.90
C LEU A 144 13.47 -8.77 8.26
N ARG A 145 13.06 -7.59 8.65
CA ARG A 145 13.70 -7.05 9.85
C ARG A 145 13.26 -5.68 10.32
N GLU A 146 12.85 -4.88 9.42
CA GLU A 146 13.16 -3.47 9.65
C GLU A 146 11.91 -2.61 9.79
N GLU A 147 10.74 -3.13 9.50
CA GLU A 147 9.72 -2.14 9.31
C GLU A 147 8.46 -2.40 10.13
N VAL A 148 8.16 -1.40 10.92
CA VAL A 148 6.82 -1.12 11.45
C VAL A 148 5.88 -0.83 10.25
N TYR A 149 5.81 -1.78 9.28
CA TYR A 149 5.02 -1.67 8.05
C TYR A 149 3.66 -2.33 8.22
N ALA A 150 3.65 -3.65 8.36
CA ALA A 150 2.42 -4.39 8.60
C ALA A 150 1.79 -4.04 9.95
N THR A 151 2.60 -3.73 10.95
CA THR A 151 2.11 -3.29 12.27
C THR A 151 1.46 -1.90 12.21
N ALA A 152 1.97 -0.98 11.39
CA ALA A 152 1.30 0.31 11.15
C ALA A 152 -0.03 0.11 10.41
N ALA A 153 -0.06 -0.76 9.38
CA ALA A 153 -1.29 -1.12 8.69
C ALA A 153 -2.30 -1.77 9.65
N LEU A 154 -1.86 -2.70 10.50
CA LEU A 154 -2.71 -3.35 11.50
C LEU A 154 -3.27 -2.34 12.52
N ALA A 155 -2.44 -1.43 13.02
CA ALA A 155 -2.89 -0.38 13.94
C ALA A 155 -3.94 0.54 13.28
N GLY A 156 -3.73 0.93 12.03
CA GLY A 156 -4.70 1.72 11.28
C GLY A 156 -6.00 0.97 10.98
N ALA A 157 -5.92 -0.32 10.65
CA ALA A 157 -7.09 -1.17 10.44
C ALA A 157 -7.90 -1.34 11.74
N ALA A 158 -7.21 -1.56 12.87
CA ALA A 158 -7.85 -1.66 14.19
C ALA A 158 -8.50 -0.35 14.60
N ALA A 159 -7.83 0.80 14.37
CA ALA A 159 -8.41 2.11 14.60
C ALA A 159 -9.66 2.34 13.73
N TYR A 160 -9.59 1.97 12.44
CA TYR A 160 -10.74 2.11 11.54
C TYR A 160 -11.94 1.28 12.01
N LEU A 161 -11.70 0.05 12.43
CA LEU A 161 -12.76 -0.84 12.94
C LEU A 161 -13.35 -0.32 14.25
N GLY A 162 -12.52 0.12 15.19
CA GLY A 162 -12.97 0.70 16.47
C GLY A 162 -13.77 1.99 16.29
N LEU A 163 -13.31 2.90 15.43
CA LEU A 163 -14.04 4.13 15.11
C LEU A 163 -15.35 3.86 14.35
N HIS A 164 -15.38 2.81 13.51
CA HIS A 164 -16.61 2.37 12.85
C HIS A 164 -17.66 1.92 13.89
N TRP A 165 -17.26 1.12 14.87
CA TRP A 165 -18.16 0.69 15.97
C TRP A 165 -18.59 1.85 16.88
N ALA A 166 -17.73 2.85 17.04
CA ALA A 166 -18.08 4.07 17.76
C ALA A 166 -19.03 5.01 17.00
N GLY A 167 -19.46 4.63 15.78
CA GLY A 167 -20.37 5.44 14.95
C GLY A 167 -19.74 6.68 14.32
N VAL A 168 -18.40 6.75 14.24
CA VAL A 168 -17.71 7.88 13.64
C VAL A 168 -17.99 7.92 12.13
N PRO A 169 -18.35 9.09 11.55
CA PRO A 169 -18.61 9.22 10.11
C PRO A 169 -17.45 8.70 9.26
N ALA A 170 -17.77 7.95 8.19
CA ALA A 170 -16.78 7.26 7.37
C ALA A 170 -15.64 8.16 6.86
N THR A 171 -15.93 9.43 6.57
CA THR A 171 -14.92 10.41 6.12
C THR A 171 -13.91 10.74 7.21
N ALA A 172 -14.37 11.01 8.42
CA ALA A 172 -13.51 11.30 9.58
C ALA A 172 -12.72 10.05 9.98
N ASN A 173 -13.39 8.89 10.03
CA ASN A 173 -12.74 7.61 10.32
C ASN A 173 -11.60 7.32 9.32
N THR A 174 -11.85 7.47 8.01
CA THR A 174 -10.84 7.30 6.97
C THR A 174 -9.64 8.25 7.17
N ALA A 175 -9.90 9.54 7.44
CA ALA A 175 -8.84 10.52 7.62
C ALA A 175 -7.98 10.22 8.86
N VAL A 176 -8.61 9.90 9.99
CA VAL A 176 -7.92 9.59 11.25
C VAL A 176 -7.10 8.31 11.10
N SER A 177 -7.70 7.24 10.58
CA SER A 177 -7.04 5.94 10.46
C SER A 177 -5.90 5.96 9.43
N ALA A 178 -6.09 6.60 8.28
CA ALA A 178 -5.02 6.77 7.30
C ALA A 178 -3.91 7.69 7.84
N GLY A 179 -4.25 8.76 8.56
CA GLY A 179 -3.29 9.61 9.25
C GLY A 179 -2.48 8.84 10.28
N LEU A 180 -3.08 7.93 11.02
CA LEU A 180 -2.39 7.06 11.97
C LEU A 180 -1.38 6.14 11.27
N VAL A 181 -1.79 5.43 10.21
CA VAL A 181 -0.87 4.58 9.44
C VAL A 181 0.30 5.39 8.91
N PHE A 182 0.01 6.53 8.28
CA PHE A 182 1.05 7.39 7.71
C PHE A 182 2.02 7.90 8.77
N THR A 183 1.53 8.40 9.90
CA THR A 183 2.39 8.93 10.97
C THR A 183 3.23 7.85 11.62
N LEU A 184 2.68 6.66 11.88
CA LEU A 184 3.44 5.52 12.38
C LEU A 184 4.54 5.11 11.40
N ARG A 185 4.22 5.05 10.11
CA ARG A 185 5.19 4.71 9.07
C ARG A 185 6.29 5.76 8.96
N MET A 186 5.94 7.04 8.95
CA MET A 186 6.93 8.12 8.94
C MET A 186 7.80 8.11 10.20
N ALA A 187 7.22 7.92 11.37
CA ALA A 187 7.98 7.79 12.61
C ALA A 187 8.98 6.63 12.55
N ALA A 188 8.57 5.49 11.99
CA ALA A 188 9.46 4.34 11.81
C ALA A 188 10.62 4.66 10.85
N VAL A 189 10.32 5.27 9.69
CA VAL A 189 11.33 5.63 8.68
C VAL A 189 12.33 6.68 9.19
N PHE A 190 11.85 7.69 9.95
CA PHE A 190 12.73 8.77 10.41
C PHE A 190 13.48 8.46 11.69
N ARG A 191 12.98 7.54 12.54
CA ARG A 191 13.59 7.16 13.81
C ARG A 191 14.28 5.80 13.77
N ASP A 192 14.38 5.17 12.59
CA ASP A 192 14.95 3.83 12.42
C ASP A 192 14.38 2.81 13.44
N LEU A 193 13.05 2.83 13.61
CA LEU A 193 12.38 1.93 14.55
C LEU A 193 12.28 0.53 13.97
N HIS A 194 12.84 -0.44 14.68
CA HIS A 194 12.89 -1.83 14.28
C HIS A 194 12.14 -2.72 15.26
N LEU A 195 11.47 -3.75 14.77
CA LEU A 195 10.87 -4.76 15.61
C LEU A 195 11.95 -5.69 16.19
N PRO A 196 11.78 -6.20 17.44
CA PRO A 196 12.73 -7.11 18.06
C PRO A 196 12.83 -8.42 17.29
N ARG A 197 14.05 -8.91 17.09
CA ARG A 197 14.32 -10.18 16.38
C ARG A 197 13.83 -11.37 17.17
N LEU A 198 13.32 -12.37 16.46
CA LEU A 198 13.19 -13.71 17.01
C LEU A 198 14.60 -14.22 17.39
N ARG A 199 14.83 -14.46 18.68
CA ARG A 199 16.10 -14.95 19.19
C ARG A 199 16.38 -16.34 18.59
N ARG A 200 17.52 -16.51 17.92
CA ARG A 200 18.03 -17.87 17.67
C ARG A 200 18.33 -18.48 19.04
N VAL A 201 17.69 -19.60 19.36
CA VAL A 201 18.14 -20.46 20.47
C VAL A 201 19.44 -21.07 19.98
N PRO A 202 20.57 -20.90 20.72
CA PRO A 202 21.79 -21.61 20.39
C PRO A 202 21.50 -23.11 20.52
N GLY A 203 21.68 -23.87 19.42
CA GLY A 203 21.67 -25.33 19.44
C GLY A 203 22.96 -25.85 20.03
#